data_0ee6564c65a779f08504e805fb9ecaac
#
_entry.id   0ee6564c65a779f08504e805fb9ecaac
#
_cell.length_a   1.000
_cell.length_b   1.000
_cell.length_c   1.000
_cell.angle_alpha   90.00
_cell.angle_beta   90.00
_cell.angle_gamma   90.00
#
_symmetry.space_group_name_H-M   'P 1'
#
loop_
_entity.id
_entity.type
_entity.pdbx_description
1 polymer ?
#
loop_
_entity_poly.entity_id
_entity_poly.type
_entity_poly.pdbx_seq_one_letter_code
_entity_poly.pdbx_strand_id
1 'polypeptide(L)'
;MGTHVTLQEEIRQHAMADLGINIQFQPGGSATVLQRASMNPGAFDLYEQWSNSINVLWRSKAIQPIEKKKLTYWDEINDLTKTGKVTEAARLGAGDAPHKIINVQADGSLGIEHTDTISFLPYVHNVDSFGYNTSQFPEQLKNQEESWGWLLDSRLSGKVGIVNDPTIGLFDLALAAQAKGYITFEDIGAMTTQELDNLFSILIELSQLNHFSGFWTSVPESVQFMKSQRVSIESMFSPAVSALNSQNIPVKFAAPKEGYRGWHGVMCLSSASQGRSKDVAYEYMNWWLSGWPGAFIARQGYYISNPERSAKYLSQAEWDYWYKGLPASENLKGPAGKVSVQKGEQRSGGSYEDRFSNIAVWNTVMPTYEYSLQKWYEFITS
;
A
#
# COMPACT_ATOMS: atom_id res chain seq x y z
N MET A 1 -15.38 -6.69 6.03
CA MET A 1 -14.95 -7.38 4.78
C MET A 1 -13.73 -6.66 4.25
N GLY A 2 -12.70 -7.37 3.80
CA GLY A 2 -11.50 -6.69 3.30
C GLY A 2 -10.36 -7.63 2.93
N THR A 3 -9.15 -7.08 2.86
CA THR A 3 -7.94 -7.84 2.54
C THR A 3 -7.17 -8.25 3.80
N HIS A 4 -6.11 -9.04 3.62
CA HIS A 4 -5.28 -9.57 4.70
C HIS A 4 -4.43 -8.51 5.45
N VAL A 5 -4.36 -7.26 4.96
CA VAL A 5 -3.52 -6.22 5.57
C VAL A 5 -3.96 -5.92 7.00
N THR A 6 -5.25 -5.78 7.20
CA THR A 6 -5.85 -5.38 8.48
C THR A 6 -6.77 -6.45 9.09
N LEU A 7 -7.22 -7.42 8.27
CA LEU A 7 -8.03 -8.52 8.75
C LEU A 7 -7.15 -9.65 9.32
N GLN A 8 -6.41 -9.35 10.38
CA GLN A 8 -5.53 -10.27 11.10
C GLN A 8 -6.18 -10.72 12.42
N GLU A 9 -5.99 -11.96 12.80
CA GLU A 9 -6.65 -12.55 13.97
C GLU A 9 -6.30 -11.83 15.27
N GLU A 10 -5.07 -11.39 15.43
CA GLU A 10 -4.61 -10.63 16.59
C GLU A 10 -5.36 -9.30 16.71
N ILE A 11 -5.58 -8.61 15.59
CA ILE A 11 -6.37 -7.37 15.55
C ILE A 11 -7.81 -7.65 15.95
N ARG A 12 -8.41 -8.71 15.40
CA ARG A 12 -9.78 -9.11 15.74
C ARG A 12 -9.95 -9.39 17.23
N GLN A 13 -9.05 -10.19 17.81
CA GLN A 13 -9.11 -10.56 19.23
C GLN A 13 -8.96 -9.34 20.15
N HIS A 14 -8.01 -8.45 19.85
CA HIS A 14 -7.82 -7.22 20.62
C HIS A 14 -9.03 -6.30 20.53
N ALA A 15 -9.56 -6.05 19.34
CA ALA A 15 -10.74 -5.22 19.17
C ALA A 15 -11.97 -5.77 19.90
N MET A 16 -12.17 -7.08 19.83
CA MET A 16 -13.27 -7.74 20.55
C MET A 16 -13.12 -7.62 22.08
N ALA A 17 -11.90 -7.76 22.60
CA ALA A 17 -11.62 -7.62 24.02
C ALA A 17 -11.82 -6.18 24.51
N ASP A 18 -11.34 -5.19 23.76
CA ASP A 18 -11.38 -3.77 24.13
C ASP A 18 -12.80 -3.19 24.02
N LEU A 19 -13.56 -3.59 22.98
CA LEU A 19 -14.87 -3.01 22.67
C LEU A 19 -16.05 -3.83 23.21
N GLY A 20 -15.83 -5.08 23.61
CA GLY A 20 -16.93 -5.98 24.05
C GLY A 20 -17.91 -6.33 22.92
N ILE A 21 -17.49 -6.31 21.68
CA ILE A 21 -18.30 -6.59 20.49
C ILE A 21 -17.86 -7.90 19.83
N ASN A 22 -18.74 -8.52 19.05
CA ASN A 22 -18.40 -9.66 18.22
C ASN A 22 -18.03 -9.22 16.80
N ILE A 23 -16.82 -9.54 16.35
CA ILE A 23 -16.30 -9.17 15.02
C ILE A 23 -16.13 -10.44 14.18
N GLN A 24 -16.70 -10.41 12.98
CA GLN A 24 -16.52 -11.45 11.98
C GLN A 24 -15.75 -10.89 10.79
N PHE A 25 -14.53 -11.38 10.59
CA PHE A 25 -13.74 -11.03 9.44
C PHE A 25 -14.16 -11.85 8.21
N GLN A 26 -14.24 -11.17 7.07
CA GLN A 26 -14.50 -11.76 5.76
C GLN A 26 -13.33 -11.38 4.82
N PRO A 27 -12.17 -12.03 4.96
CA PRO A 27 -11.01 -11.75 4.12
C PRO A 27 -11.19 -12.32 2.71
N GLY A 28 -10.51 -11.69 1.74
CA GLY A 28 -10.48 -12.16 0.36
C GLY A 28 -9.46 -11.38 -0.47
N GLY A 29 -9.26 -11.81 -1.71
CA GLY A 29 -8.46 -11.06 -2.68
C GLY A 29 -9.13 -9.74 -3.05
N SER A 30 -8.35 -8.73 -3.41
CA SER A 30 -8.80 -7.35 -3.62
C SER A 30 -9.97 -7.24 -4.59
N ALA A 31 -9.88 -7.85 -5.77
CA ALA A 31 -10.94 -7.84 -6.77
C ALA A 31 -12.23 -8.53 -6.28
N THR A 32 -12.10 -9.67 -5.59
CA THR A 32 -13.23 -10.44 -5.08
C THR A 32 -14.00 -9.68 -3.99
N VAL A 33 -13.30 -9.09 -3.02
CA VAL A 33 -13.98 -8.34 -1.95
C VAL A 33 -14.59 -7.05 -2.47
N LEU A 34 -13.95 -6.37 -3.44
CA LEU A 34 -14.49 -5.20 -4.09
C LEU A 34 -15.78 -5.51 -4.85
N GLN A 35 -15.77 -6.57 -5.67
CA GLN A 35 -16.97 -7.02 -6.40
C GLN A 35 -18.11 -7.39 -5.43
N ARG A 36 -17.83 -8.19 -4.39
CA ARG A 36 -18.85 -8.56 -3.39
C ARG A 36 -19.43 -7.35 -2.68
N ALA A 37 -18.60 -6.40 -2.25
CA ALA A 37 -19.04 -5.21 -1.54
C ALA A 37 -19.88 -4.29 -2.45
N SER A 38 -19.46 -4.09 -3.70
CA SER A 38 -20.19 -3.23 -4.65
C SER A 38 -21.57 -3.78 -5.02
N MET A 39 -21.72 -5.11 -5.04
CA MET A 39 -22.97 -5.78 -5.41
C MET A 39 -23.90 -6.03 -4.23
N ASN A 40 -23.37 -6.19 -3.02
CA ASN A 40 -24.17 -6.53 -1.83
C ASN A 40 -23.69 -5.76 -0.59
N PRO A 41 -24.07 -4.50 -0.42
CA PRO A 41 -23.72 -3.70 0.75
C PRO A 41 -24.29 -4.27 2.07
N GLY A 42 -25.35 -5.09 2.02
CA GLY A 42 -25.89 -5.78 3.20
C GLY A 42 -25.03 -6.92 3.75
N ALA A 43 -23.96 -7.30 3.05
CA ALA A 43 -23.07 -8.38 3.46
C ALA A 43 -21.96 -7.92 4.42
N PHE A 44 -21.82 -6.63 4.71
CA PHE A 44 -20.77 -6.09 5.58
C PHE A 44 -21.24 -4.82 6.29
N ASP A 45 -20.65 -4.52 7.44
CA ASP A 45 -20.80 -3.24 8.13
C ASP A 45 -19.65 -2.29 7.77
N LEU A 46 -18.42 -2.80 7.74
CA LEU A 46 -17.21 -2.09 7.35
C LEU A 46 -16.49 -2.81 6.21
N TYR A 47 -15.98 -2.02 5.27
CA TYR A 47 -15.13 -2.46 4.19
C TYR A 47 -13.74 -1.86 4.37
N GLU A 48 -12.72 -2.68 4.23
CA GLU A 48 -11.32 -2.30 4.44
C GLU A 48 -10.46 -2.76 3.25
N GLN A 49 -9.91 -1.79 2.51
CA GLN A 49 -9.01 -2.07 1.40
C GLN A 49 -8.19 -0.82 1.04
N TRP A 50 -7.53 -0.86 -0.10
CA TRP A 50 -6.77 0.26 -0.67
C TRP A 50 -7.69 1.27 -1.36
N SER A 51 -7.22 2.53 -1.43
CA SER A 51 -7.93 3.70 -1.93
C SER A 51 -8.49 3.57 -3.34
N ASN A 52 -7.86 2.79 -4.21
CA ASN A 52 -8.32 2.53 -5.57
C ASN A 52 -9.73 1.89 -5.65
N SER A 53 -10.23 1.33 -4.55
CA SER A 53 -11.60 0.77 -4.48
C SER A 53 -12.70 1.84 -4.31
N ILE A 54 -12.37 3.03 -3.85
CA ILE A 54 -13.35 4.06 -3.45
C ILE A 54 -14.27 4.47 -4.59
N ASN A 55 -13.72 4.77 -5.76
CA ASN A 55 -14.51 5.20 -6.90
C ASN A 55 -15.58 4.18 -7.33
N VAL A 56 -15.25 2.89 -7.22
CA VAL A 56 -16.18 1.79 -7.53
C VAL A 56 -17.30 1.72 -6.47
N LEU A 57 -16.92 1.69 -5.18
CA LEU A 57 -17.88 1.58 -4.08
C LEU A 57 -18.79 2.82 -3.96
N TRP A 58 -18.26 4.00 -4.25
CA TRP A 58 -19.03 5.24 -4.20
C TRP A 58 -20.06 5.30 -5.33
N ARG A 59 -19.65 5.02 -6.56
CA ARG A 59 -20.54 5.00 -7.73
C ARG A 59 -21.63 3.94 -7.64
N SER A 60 -21.31 2.77 -7.08
CA SER A 60 -22.30 1.70 -6.84
C SER A 60 -23.22 1.97 -5.63
N LYS A 61 -22.99 3.08 -4.89
CA LYS A 61 -23.71 3.41 -3.65
C LYS A 61 -23.61 2.32 -2.58
N ALA A 62 -22.54 1.54 -2.60
CA ALA A 62 -22.29 0.47 -1.62
C ALA A 62 -21.86 1.02 -0.25
N ILE A 63 -21.32 2.21 -0.21
CA ILE A 63 -20.87 2.90 1.01
C ILE A 63 -21.62 4.20 1.22
N GLN A 64 -21.64 4.66 2.46
CA GLN A 64 -22.30 5.92 2.87
C GLN A 64 -21.28 6.89 3.48
N PRO A 65 -21.60 8.19 3.53
CA PRO A 65 -20.76 9.19 4.18
C PRO A 65 -20.53 8.89 5.66
N ILE A 66 -19.30 9.14 6.12
CA ILE A 66 -18.88 9.08 7.52
C ILE A 66 -18.84 10.50 8.07
N GLU A 67 -19.49 10.74 9.21
CA GLU A 67 -19.52 12.02 9.90
C GLU A 67 -18.24 12.23 10.70
N LYS A 68 -17.43 13.26 10.38
CA LYS A 68 -16.18 13.57 11.07
C LYS A 68 -16.38 13.79 12.58
N LYS A 69 -17.50 14.42 12.98
CA LYS A 69 -17.82 14.68 14.40
C LYS A 69 -17.99 13.40 15.26
N LYS A 70 -18.19 12.23 14.64
CA LYS A 70 -18.28 10.93 15.31
C LYS A 70 -16.92 10.23 15.42
N LEU A 71 -15.89 10.78 14.81
CA LEU A 71 -14.53 10.26 14.86
C LEU A 71 -13.76 11.02 15.95
N THR A 72 -13.62 10.41 17.11
CA THR A 72 -13.02 11.01 18.32
C THR A 72 -11.62 11.58 18.07
N TYR A 73 -10.86 10.93 17.17
CA TYR A 73 -9.46 11.26 16.91
C TYR A 73 -9.23 11.85 15.52
N TRP A 74 -10.28 12.39 14.88
CA TRP A 74 -10.19 12.96 13.54
C TRP A 74 -9.13 14.07 13.44
N ASP A 75 -9.07 14.95 14.43
CA ASP A 75 -8.14 16.10 14.43
C ASP A 75 -6.68 15.68 14.65
N GLU A 76 -6.44 14.47 15.13
CA GLU A 76 -5.11 13.89 15.31
C GLU A 76 -4.60 13.14 14.07
N ILE A 77 -5.43 12.97 13.04
CA ILE A 77 -5.03 12.37 11.77
C ILE A 77 -4.10 13.33 11.04
N ASN A 78 -2.95 12.84 10.59
CA ASN A 78 -1.94 13.63 9.89
C ASN A 78 -2.42 14.10 8.51
N ASP A 79 -1.71 15.09 7.95
CA ASP A 79 -2.08 15.69 6.68
C ASP A 79 -1.87 14.76 5.49
N LEU A 80 -0.88 13.85 5.55
CA LEU A 80 -0.62 12.91 4.46
C LEU A 80 -1.89 12.18 4.00
N THR A 81 -2.67 11.65 4.94
CA THR A 81 -3.85 10.83 4.63
C THR A 81 -5.11 11.65 4.37
N LYS A 82 -5.05 12.98 4.58
CA LYS A 82 -6.11 13.94 4.24
C LYS A 82 -5.83 14.65 2.90
N THR A 83 -4.56 14.99 2.65
CA THR A 83 -4.16 15.84 1.51
C THR A 83 -3.28 15.14 0.48
N GLY A 84 -2.63 14.05 0.85
CA GLY A 84 -1.61 13.36 0.05
C GLY A 84 -0.19 13.91 0.26
N LYS A 85 0.01 14.85 1.19
CA LYS A 85 1.31 15.45 1.48
C LYS A 85 1.61 15.37 2.98
N VAL A 86 2.78 14.85 3.33
CA VAL A 86 3.23 14.77 4.74
C VAL A 86 3.68 16.12 5.27
N THR A 87 4.21 16.98 4.39
CA THR A 87 4.52 18.39 4.65
C THR A 87 4.09 19.23 3.46
N GLU A 88 3.99 20.53 3.62
CA GLU A 88 3.63 21.44 2.52
C GLU A 88 4.59 21.34 1.32
N ALA A 89 5.88 21.18 1.59
CA ALA A 89 6.93 21.04 0.58
C ALA A 89 6.98 19.66 -0.09
N ALA A 90 6.29 18.65 0.47
CA ALA A 90 6.32 17.29 -0.06
C ALA A 90 5.72 17.21 -1.47
N ARG A 91 6.22 16.26 -2.27
CA ARG A 91 5.65 15.93 -3.58
C ARG A 91 4.26 15.32 -3.41
N LEU A 92 3.29 15.78 -4.17
CA LEU A 92 1.92 15.25 -4.09
C LEU A 92 1.80 13.84 -4.67
N GLY A 93 2.52 13.53 -5.73
CA GLY A 93 2.34 12.30 -6.50
C GLY A 93 1.13 12.35 -7.44
N ALA A 94 1.22 11.61 -8.54
CA ALA A 94 0.12 11.41 -9.48
C ALA A 94 -0.94 10.41 -8.92
N GLY A 95 -2.05 10.23 -9.60
CA GLY A 95 -3.09 9.25 -9.25
C GLY A 95 -4.06 9.72 -8.17
N ASP A 96 -4.62 8.76 -7.41
CA ASP A 96 -5.69 9.00 -6.42
C ASP A 96 -5.14 9.43 -5.06
N ALA A 97 -4.48 10.60 -5.04
CA ALA A 97 -4.10 11.22 -3.77
C ALA A 97 -5.34 11.46 -2.88
N PRO A 98 -5.21 11.30 -1.54
CA PRO A 98 -6.36 11.31 -0.62
C PRO A 98 -7.31 12.49 -0.77
N HIS A 99 -6.78 13.70 -0.98
CA HIS A 99 -7.62 14.91 -1.10
C HIS A 99 -8.64 14.87 -2.25
N LYS A 100 -8.38 14.09 -3.31
CA LYS A 100 -9.28 13.99 -4.46
C LYS A 100 -10.54 13.19 -4.17
N ILE A 101 -10.51 12.28 -3.20
CA ILE A 101 -11.54 11.25 -3.03
C ILE A 101 -12.07 11.15 -1.59
N ILE A 102 -11.55 11.94 -0.64
CA ILE A 102 -11.93 11.81 0.77
C ILE A 102 -13.20 12.60 1.11
N ASN A 103 -13.37 13.85 0.62
CA ASN A 103 -14.47 14.70 1.04
C ASN A 103 -15.72 14.49 0.16
N VAL A 104 -16.87 14.33 0.82
CA VAL A 104 -18.16 14.20 0.15
C VAL A 104 -18.75 15.60 -0.10
N GLN A 105 -18.85 15.99 -1.36
CA GLN A 105 -19.34 17.31 -1.76
C GLN A 105 -20.87 17.42 -1.63
N ALA A 106 -21.40 18.64 -1.70
CA ALA A 106 -22.83 18.92 -1.54
C ALA A 106 -23.70 18.23 -2.62
N ASP A 107 -23.16 18.02 -3.80
CA ASP A 107 -23.83 17.30 -4.90
C ASP A 107 -23.69 15.77 -4.81
N GLY A 108 -23.02 15.28 -3.77
CA GLY A 108 -22.75 13.87 -3.56
C GLY A 108 -21.54 13.33 -4.33
N SER A 109 -20.82 14.16 -5.07
CA SER A 109 -19.54 13.78 -5.66
C SER A 109 -18.42 13.71 -4.60
N LEU A 110 -17.28 13.11 -4.95
CA LEU A 110 -16.06 13.19 -4.15
C LEU A 110 -15.16 14.30 -4.69
N GLY A 111 -14.48 15.02 -3.80
CA GLY A 111 -13.68 16.16 -4.23
C GLY A 111 -12.79 16.77 -3.15
N ILE A 112 -12.18 17.90 -3.51
CA ILE A 112 -11.13 18.55 -2.75
C ILE A 112 -11.64 19.49 -1.65
N GLU A 113 -12.87 19.99 -1.76
CA GLU A 113 -13.39 20.92 -0.78
C GLU A 113 -13.65 20.24 0.56
N HIS A 114 -13.22 20.87 1.64
CA HIS A 114 -13.41 20.37 2.99
C HIS A 114 -14.88 20.39 3.39
N THR A 115 -15.39 19.25 3.85
CA THR A 115 -16.79 19.08 4.30
C THR A 115 -16.83 18.35 5.63
N ASP A 116 -17.99 18.30 6.26
CA ASP A 116 -18.19 17.58 7.53
C ASP A 116 -18.28 16.06 7.38
N THR A 117 -18.34 15.59 6.14
CA THR A 117 -18.47 14.15 5.84
C THR A 117 -17.38 13.69 4.88
N ILE A 118 -16.96 12.44 5.07
CA ILE A 118 -15.94 11.79 4.28
C ILE A 118 -16.44 10.47 3.71
N SER A 119 -15.84 10.02 2.62
CA SER A 119 -16.18 8.74 1.97
C SER A 119 -15.57 7.54 2.66
N PHE A 120 -14.45 7.73 3.37
CA PHE A 120 -13.73 6.69 4.11
C PHE A 120 -12.95 7.28 5.28
N LEU A 121 -12.75 6.49 6.32
CA LEU A 121 -11.72 6.77 7.33
C LEU A 121 -10.35 6.41 6.75
N PRO A 122 -9.41 7.38 6.61
CA PRO A 122 -8.03 7.05 6.31
C PRO A 122 -7.36 6.50 7.57
N TYR A 123 -6.69 5.35 7.47
CA TYR A 123 -6.10 4.75 8.67
C TYR A 123 -4.73 4.13 8.42
N VAL A 124 -4.60 3.02 7.72
CA VAL A 124 -3.31 2.39 7.40
C VAL A 124 -2.78 2.91 6.07
N HIS A 125 -1.48 3.14 5.95
CA HIS A 125 -0.86 3.56 4.71
C HIS A 125 0.60 3.11 4.64
N ASN A 126 1.15 3.12 3.44
CA ASN A 126 2.58 2.94 3.22
C ASN A 126 3.02 3.55 1.90
N VAL A 127 4.32 3.58 1.70
CA VAL A 127 4.96 3.75 0.41
C VAL A 127 5.69 2.46 0.08
N ASP A 128 5.41 1.92 -1.09
CA ASP A 128 5.98 0.67 -1.57
C ASP A 128 7.01 0.90 -2.68
N SER A 129 7.86 -0.10 -2.83
CA SER A 129 8.98 -0.08 -3.74
C SER A 129 9.26 -1.50 -4.24
N PHE A 130 10.49 -1.80 -4.54
CA PHE A 130 10.97 -3.14 -4.84
C PHE A 130 11.96 -3.61 -3.78
N GLY A 131 12.07 -4.92 -3.64
CA GLY A 131 13.07 -5.56 -2.80
C GLY A 131 14.11 -6.30 -3.64
N TYR A 132 15.34 -6.35 -3.16
CA TYR A 132 16.38 -7.10 -3.83
C TYR A 132 17.28 -7.84 -2.82
N ASN A 133 17.70 -9.04 -3.21
CA ASN A 133 18.60 -9.86 -2.40
C ASN A 133 20.04 -9.36 -2.54
N THR A 134 20.57 -8.74 -1.50
CA THR A 134 21.91 -8.11 -1.54
C THR A 134 23.05 -9.09 -1.77
N SER A 135 22.87 -10.38 -1.48
CA SER A 135 23.88 -11.40 -1.74
C SER A 135 23.92 -11.88 -3.20
N GLN A 136 22.83 -11.68 -3.95
CA GLN A 136 22.69 -12.15 -5.34
C GLN A 136 22.59 -11.00 -6.35
N PHE A 137 22.64 -9.77 -5.87
CA PHE A 137 22.47 -8.59 -6.70
C PHE A 137 23.77 -8.22 -7.42
N PRO A 138 23.73 -7.80 -8.71
CA PRO A 138 24.93 -7.45 -9.45
C PRO A 138 25.71 -6.30 -8.80
N GLU A 139 27.02 -6.51 -8.58
CA GLU A 139 27.91 -5.50 -7.95
C GLU A 139 27.89 -4.14 -8.67
N GLN A 140 27.74 -4.16 -10.00
CA GLN A 140 27.71 -2.94 -10.83
C GLN A 140 26.48 -2.07 -10.52
N LEU A 141 25.41 -2.65 -9.98
CA LEU A 141 24.21 -1.90 -9.58
C LEU A 141 24.28 -1.46 -8.11
N LYS A 142 24.93 -2.21 -7.24
CA LYS A 142 25.02 -1.90 -5.79
C LYS A 142 25.62 -0.52 -5.49
N ASN A 143 26.50 -0.04 -6.37
CA ASN A 143 27.16 1.26 -6.23
C ASN A 143 26.42 2.40 -6.93
N GLN A 144 25.24 2.12 -7.49
CA GLN A 144 24.37 3.12 -8.10
C GLN A 144 23.25 3.53 -7.13
N GLU A 145 22.68 4.69 -7.35
CA GLU A 145 21.48 5.12 -6.65
C GLU A 145 20.31 4.22 -7.02
N GLU A 146 19.56 3.77 -6.01
CA GLU A 146 18.43 2.86 -6.21
C GLU A 146 17.39 3.48 -7.14
N SER A 147 16.94 2.73 -8.14
CA SER A 147 16.05 3.20 -9.20
C SER A 147 15.06 2.12 -9.60
N TRP A 148 13.81 2.50 -9.84
CA TRP A 148 12.81 1.61 -10.44
C TRP A 148 13.31 0.98 -11.75
N GLY A 149 14.15 1.70 -12.50
CA GLY A 149 14.74 1.22 -13.74
C GLY A 149 15.51 -0.11 -13.61
N TRP A 150 15.86 -0.53 -12.40
CA TRP A 150 16.47 -1.83 -12.15
C TRP A 150 15.54 -3.00 -12.50
N LEU A 151 14.22 -2.83 -12.36
CA LEU A 151 13.25 -3.88 -12.75
C LEU A 151 13.29 -4.22 -14.26
N LEU A 152 13.81 -3.32 -15.10
CA LEU A 152 13.95 -3.51 -16.54
C LEU A 152 15.42 -3.51 -17.00
N ASP A 153 16.35 -3.75 -16.08
CA ASP A 153 17.77 -3.78 -16.40
C ASP A 153 18.17 -5.17 -16.93
N SER A 154 18.81 -5.19 -18.10
CA SER A 154 19.19 -6.43 -18.78
C SER A 154 20.14 -7.33 -17.96
N ARG A 155 20.91 -6.77 -17.02
CA ARG A 155 21.77 -7.51 -16.09
C ARG A 155 20.97 -8.37 -15.10
N LEU A 156 19.68 -8.10 -14.95
CA LEU A 156 18.74 -8.82 -14.07
C LEU A 156 17.79 -9.72 -14.86
N SER A 157 18.00 -9.87 -16.17
CA SER A 157 17.16 -10.72 -17.03
C SER A 157 17.06 -12.15 -16.46
N GLY A 158 15.84 -12.69 -16.42
CA GLY A 158 15.54 -13.99 -15.81
C GLY A 158 15.56 -14.02 -14.28
N LYS A 159 15.62 -12.83 -13.62
CA LYS A 159 15.68 -12.71 -12.16
C LYS A 159 14.73 -11.66 -11.57
N VAL A 160 13.75 -11.22 -12.35
CA VAL A 160 12.79 -10.20 -11.97
C VAL A 160 11.43 -10.81 -11.66
N GLY A 161 10.85 -10.48 -10.52
CA GLY A 161 9.49 -10.81 -10.13
C GLY A 161 8.60 -9.57 -10.04
N ILE A 162 7.34 -9.69 -10.43
CA ILE A 162 6.39 -8.57 -10.40
C ILE A 162 5.10 -9.01 -9.71
N VAL A 163 4.51 -8.11 -8.93
CA VAL A 163 3.18 -8.34 -8.37
C VAL A 163 2.14 -8.41 -9.48
N ASN A 164 1.34 -9.47 -9.48
CA ASN A 164 0.27 -9.66 -10.46
C ASN A 164 -1.00 -8.90 -10.05
N ASP A 165 -0.92 -7.60 -10.17
CA ASP A 165 -2.06 -6.71 -9.96
C ASP A 165 -1.93 -5.50 -10.91
N PRO A 166 -2.88 -5.30 -11.83
CA PRO A 166 -2.83 -4.20 -12.82
C PRO A 166 -2.95 -2.80 -12.19
N THR A 167 -3.34 -2.70 -10.93
CA THR A 167 -3.39 -1.41 -10.20
C THR A 167 -2.15 -1.16 -9.34
N ILE A 168 -1.20 -2.10 -9.35
CA ILE A 168 0.05 -2.05 -8.58
C ILE A 168 1.25 -2.32 -9.49
N GLY A 169 1.38 -3.55 -10.02
CA GLY A 169 2.51 -3.96 -10.86
C GLY A 169 2.65 -3.16 -12.14
N LEU A 170 1.53 -2.70 -12.72
CA LEU A 170 1.56 -1.79 -13.86
C LEU A 170 2.29 -0.48 -13.53
N PHE A 171 2.01 0.12 -12.38
CA PHE A 171 2.66 1.35 -11.96
C PHE A 171 4.15 1.14 -11.63
N ASP A 172 4.50 -0.01 -11.02
CA ASP A 172 5.90 -0.35 -10.77
C ASP A 172 6.70 -0.45 -12.08
N LEU A 173 6.11 -1.09 -13.10
CA LEU A 173 6.71 -1.21 -14.44
C LEU A 173 6.68 0.10 -15.24
N ALA A 174 5.64 0.93 -15.07
CA ALA A 174 5.58 2.26 -15.68
C ALA A 174 6.67 3.19 -15.12
N LEU A 175 6.85 3.19 -13.79
CA LEU A 175 7.96 3.90 -13.14
C LEU A 175 9.32 3.38 -13.64
N ALA A 176 9.45 2.06 -13.81
CA ALA A 176 10.67 1.45 -14.32
C ALA A 176 10.97 1.85 -15.78
N ALA A 177 9.96 1.84 -16.64
CA ALA A 177 10.10 2.24 -18.04
C ALA A 177 10.46 3.73 -18.18
N GLN A 178 9.82 4.59 -17.36
CA GLN A 178 10.16 6.02 -17.32
C GLN A 178 11.58 6.24 -16.79
N ALA A 179 12.00 5.54 -15.73
CA ALA A 179 13.34 5.62 -15.17
C ALA A 179 14.44 5.17 -16.16
N LYS A 180 14.12 4.23 -17.05
CA LYS A 180 15.00 3.80 -18.16
C LYS A 180 14.98 4.75 -19.36
N GLY A 181 14.08 5.75 -19.35
CA GLY A 181 13.90 6.65 -20.50
C GLY A 181 13.24 5.99 -21.71
N TYR A 182 12.56 4.87 -21.54
CA TYR A 182 11.86 4.16 -22.62
C TYR A 182 10.55 4.87 -23.00
N ILE A 183 9.91 5.53 -22.04
CA ILE A 183 8.66 6.26 -22.22
C ILE A 183 8.61 7.45 -21.27
N THR A 184 7.88 8.48 -21.65
CA THR A 184 7.49 9.60 -20.78
C THR A 184 5.98 9.67 -20.77
N PHE A 185 5.36 9.65 -19.59
CA PHE A 185 3.93 9.80 -19.42
C PHE A 185 3.56 11.27 -19.21
N GLU A 186 2.44 11.69 -19.78
CA GLU A 186 1.86 13.00 -19.46
C GLU A 186 1.36 13.01 -18.01
N ASP A 187 0.59 11.99 -17.64
CA ASP A 187 0.19 11.68 -16.26
C ASP A 187 0.25 10.17 -16.02
N ILE A 188 1.25 9.71 -15.27
CA ILE A 188 1.40 8.28 -14.94
C ILE A 188 0.20 7.73 -14.14
N GLY A 189 -0.57 8.58 -13.47
CA GLY A 189 -1.81 8.21 -12.76
C GLY A 189 -3.05 8.13 -13.65
N ALA A 190 -2.94 8.54 -14.93
CA ALA A 190 -4.05 8.59 -15.88
C ALA A 190 -3.56 8.31 -17.32
N MET A 191 -2.75 7.24 -17.48
CA MET A 191 -2.17 6.88 -18.77
C MET A 191 -3.23 6.74 -19.86
N THR A 192 -2.94 7.32 -21.04
CA THR A 192 -3.76 7.17 -22.24
C THR A 192 -3.62 5.77 -22.82
N THR A 193 -4.54 5.37 -23.70
CA THR A 193 -4.44 4.08 -24.42
C THR A 193 -3.16 3.97 -25.25
N GLN A 194 -2.73 5.09 -25.86
CA GLN A 194 -1.48 5.12 -26.65
C GLN A 194 -0.24 4.93 -25.75
N GLU A 195 -0.20 5.56 -24.58
CA GLU A 195 0.89 5.37 -23.63
C GLU A 195 0.92 3.94 -23.09
N LEU A 196 -0.26 3.35 -22.83
CA LEU A 196 -0.39 1.94 -22.46
C LEU A 196 0.11 1.01 -23.57
N ASP A 197 -0.28 1.24 -24.84
CA ASP A 197 0.22 0.44 -25.98
C ASP A 197 1.75 0.50 -26.09
N ASN A 198 2.32 1.68 -25.96
CA ASN A 198 3.77 1.85 -25.99
C ASN A 198 4.46 1.12 -24.84
N LEU A 199 3.93 1.24 -23.61
CA LEU A 199 4.46 0.56 -22.43
C LEU A 199 4.38 -0.96 -22.60
N PHE A 200 3.21 -1.49 -22.94
CA PHE A 200 3.02 -2.93 -23.04
C PHE A 200 3.77 -3.55 -24.24
N SER A 201 4.00 -2.81 -25.32
CA SER A 201 4.89 -3.27 -26.39
C SER A 201 6.30 -3.59 -25.87
N ILE A 202 6.86 -2.68 -25.03
CA ILE A 202 8.18 -2.86 -24.40
C ILE A 202 8.15 -4.07 -23.43
N LEU A 203 7.11 -4.15 -22.59
CA LEU A 203 7.00 -5.21 -21.58
C LEU A 203 6.84 -6.59 -22.19
N ILE A 204 6.03 -6.73 -23.26
CA ILE A 204 5.82 -7.97 -23.99
C ILE A 204 7.13 -8.42 -24.66
N GLU A 205 7.87 -7.50 -25.31
CA GLU A 205 9.17 -7.81 -25.87
C GLU A 205 10.14 -8.35 -24.81
N LEU A 206 10.23 -7.69 -23.66
CA LEU A 206 11.05 -8.16 -22.53
C LEU A 206 10.58 -9.52 -21.99
N SER A 207 9.26 -9.78 -21.93
CA SER A 207 8.72 -11.06 -21.51
C SER A 207 9.13 -12.17 -22.47
N GLN A 208 9.03 -11.95 -23.78
CA GLN A 208 9.45 -12.89 -24.82
C GLN A 208 10.95 -13.20 -24.78
N LEU A 209 11.76 -12.27 -24.26
CA LEU A 209 13.17 -12.46 -23.99
C LEU A 209 13.45 -13.11 -22.63
N ASN A 210 12.41 -13.62 -21.93
CA ASN A 210 12.49 -14.23 -20.61
C ASN A 210 13.10 -13.30 -19.54
N HIS A 211 12.82 -12.00 -19.61
CA HIS A 211 13.30 -11.04 -18.63
C HIS A 211 12.66 -11.27 -17.26
N PHE A 212 11.35 -11.54 -17.22
CA PHE A 212 10.59 -11.78 -15.99
C PHE A 212 10.60 -13.26 -15.62
N SER A 213 10.87 -13.58 -14.36
CA SER A 213 10.84 -14.96 -13.85
C SER A 213 9.46 -15.37 -13.35
N GLY A 214 8.57 -14.42 -13.11
CA GLY A 214 7.19 -14.71 -12.75
C GLY A 214 6.46 -13.54 -12.10
N PHE A 215 5.16 -13.81 -11.92
CA PHE A 215 4.20 -12.87 -11.37
C PHE A 215 3.60 -13.49 -10.10
N TRP A 216 3.67 -12.79 -8.98
CA TRP A 216 3.17 -13.29 -7.70
C TRP A 216 1.88 -12.55 -7.30
N THR A 217 1.01 -13.23 -6.55
CA THR A 217 -0.31 -12.73 -6.14
C THR A 217 -0.48 -12.58 -4.64
N SER A 218 0.48 -13.07 -3.86
CA SER A 218 0.41 -13.04 -2.40
C SER A 218 1.79 -12.83 -1.77
N VAL A 219 1.83 -12.26 -0.56
CA VAL A 219 3.08 -12.08 0.20
C VAL A 219 3.83 -13.41 0.41
N PRO A 220 3.17 -14.55 0.71
CA PRO A 220 3.87 -15.85 0.76
C PRO A 220 4.53 -16.25 -0.55
N GLU A 221 3.91 -15.98 -1.71
CA GLU A 221 4.53 -16.26 -3.02
C GLU A 221 5.73 -15.37 -3.28
N SER A 222 5.66 -14.07 -2.99
CA SER A 222 6.80 -13.14 -3.08
C SER A 222 7.97 -13.65 -2.22
N VAL A 223 7.71 -14.00 -0.95
CA VAL A 223 8.71 -14.60 -0.07
C VAL A 223 9.32 -15.87 -0.67
N GLN A 224 8.49 -16.75 -1.27
CA GLN A 224 8.95 -17.98 -1.88
C GLN A 224 9.80 -17.74 -3.13
N PHE A 225 9.45 -16.74 -3.97
CA PHE A 225 10.24 -16.38 -5.15
C PHE A 225 11.67 -15.97 -4.77
N MET A 226 11.80 -15.10 -3.79
CA MET A 226 13.10 -14.63 -3.31
C MET A 226 13.87 -15.75 -2.59
N LYS A 227 13.21 -16.51 -1.72
CA LYS A 227 13.79 -17.61 -0.96
C LYS A 227 14.31 -18.75 -1.85
N SER A 228 13.58 -19.10 -2.89
CA SER A 228 13.99 -20.13 -3.86
C SER A 228 15.06 -19.66 -4.84
N GLN A 229 15.50 -18.40 -4.74
CA GLN A 229 16.43 -17.77 -5.68
C GLN A 229 15.91 -17.71 -7.12
N ARG A 230 14.61 -17.85 -7.29
CA ARG A 230 13.94 -17.69 -8.59
C ARG A 230 14.15 -16.26 -9.08
N VAL A 231 14.06 -15.30 -8.18
CA VAL A 231 14.30 -13.88 -8.44
C VAL A 231 15.43 -13.34 -7.53
N SER A 232 16.08 -12.27 -7.96
CA SER A 232 17.01 -11.49 -7.14
C SER A 232 16.50 -10.08 -6.87
N ILE A 233 15.47 -9.65 -7.62
CA ILE A 233 14.73 -8.40 -7.46
C ILE A 233 13.26 -8.63 -7.79
N GLU A 234 12.38 -7.98 -7.03
CA GLU A 234 10.94 -8.00 -7.35
C GLU A 234 10.22 -6.77 -6.80
N SER A 235 9.11 -6.35 -7.41
CA SER A 235 8.16 -5.48 -6.71
C SER A 235 7.75 -6.18 -5.42
N MET A 236 7.74 -5.47 -4.29
CA MET A 236 7.66 -6.14 -2.99
C MET A 236 6.90 -5.29 -1.97
N PHE A 237 6.29 -5.94 -1.00
CA PHE A 237 5.66 -5.30 0.16
C PHE A 237 6.52 -5.47 1.42
N SER A 238 6.50 -4.45 2.30
CA SER A 238 7.27 -4.46 3.56
C SER A 238 7.18 -5.76 4.37
N PRO A 239 6.01 -6.42 4.52
CA PRO A 239 5.93 -7.69 5.25
C PRO A 239 6.76 -8.83 4.65
N ALA A 240 6.93 -8.85 3.31
CA ALA A 240 7.79 -9.85 2.68
C ALA A 240 9.26 -9.63 3.03
N VAL A 241 9.72 -8.37 3.04
CA VAL A 241 11.09 -8.02 3.48
C VAL A 241 11.33 -8.46 4.92
N SER A 242 10.42 -8.14 5.83
CA SER A 242 10.51 -8.53 7.24
C SER A 242 10.53 -10.06 7.40
N ALA A 243 9.70 -10.77 6.63
CA ALA A 243 9.66 -12.24 6.66
C ALA A 243 10.96 -12.88 6.13
N LEU A 244 11.54 -12.32 5.07
CA LEU A 244 12.81 -12.82 4.51
C LEU A 244 13.99 -12.55 5.44
N ASN A 245 14.12 -11.34 5.97
CA ASN A 245 15.16 -10.98 6.91
C ASN A 245 15.09 -11.83 8.20
N SER A 246 13.87 -12.12 8.69
CA SER A 246 13.69 -13.05 9.84
C SER A 246 14.13 -14.49 9.57
N GLN A 247 14.29 -14.87 8.29
CA GLN A 247 14.81 -16.16 7.84
C GLN A 247 16.32 -16.08 7.43
N ASN A 248 17.00 -14.97 7.73
CA ASN A 248 18.39 -14.69 7.34
C ASN A 248 18.62 -14.64 5.82
N ILE A 249 17.62 -14.26 5.06
CA ILE A 249 17.73 -13.96 3.63
C ILE A 249 17.90 -12.44 3.51
N PRO A 250 19.09 -11.95 3.08
CA PRO A 250 19.41 -10.52 3.16
C PRO A 250 18.73 -9.74 2.04
N VAL A 251 17.51 -9.27 2.29
CA VAL A 251 16.74 -8.46 1.36
C VAL A 251 16.72 -7.02 1.84
N LYS A 252 17.05 -6.11 0.92
CA LYS A 252 16.92 -4.66 1.12
C LYS A 252 15.67 -4.17 0.39
N PHE A 253 14.88 -3.34 1.06
CA PHE A 253 13.75 -2.62 0.46
C PHE A 253 14.25 -1.29 -0.08
N ALA A 254 14.14 -1.05 -1.38
CA ALA A 254 14.77 0.08 -2.04
C ALA A 254 14.11 1.43 -1.71
N ALA A 255 14.92 2.49 -1.79
CA ALA A 255 14.49 3.88 -1.77
C ALA A 255 14.73 4.50 -3.17
N PRO A 256 13.83 4.31 -4.15
CA PRO A 256 14.07 4.72 -5.52
C PRO A 256 14.16 6.25 -5.64
N LYS A 257 15.15 6.74 -6.38
CA LYS A 257 15.35 8.18 -6.63
C LYS A 257 14.17 8.84 -7.34
N GLU A 258 13.41 8.09 -8.12
CA GLU A 258 12.22 8.57 -8.81
C GLU A 258 11.03 8.81 -7.85
N GLY A 259 11.12 8.26 -6.64
CA GLY A 259 10.07 8.28 -5.63
C GLY A 259 9.32 6.94 -5.53
N TYR A 260 8.48 6.86 -4.54
CA TYR A 260 7.74 5.65 -4.18
C TYR A 260 6.38 5.57 -4.86
N ARG A 261 5.81 4.38 -4.89
CA ARG A 261 4.38 4.16 -5.12
C ARG A 261 3.67 4.20 -3.77
N GLY A 262 2.84 5.23 -3.57
CA GLY A 262 2.06 5.42 -2.34
C GLY A 262 0.74 4.67 -2.38
N TRP A 263 0.27 4.20 -1.23
CA TRP A 263 -1.08 3.73 -1.05
C TRP A 263 -1.61 4.09 0.34
N HIS A 264 -2.91 4.24 0.44
CA HIS A 264 -3.58 4.38 1.72
C HIS A 264 -4.76 3.42 1.82
N GLY A 265 -4.91 2.83 2.99
CA GLY A 265 -6.05 2.01 3.35
C GLY A 265 -7.27 2.88 3.62
N VAL A 266 -8.40 2.38 3.23
CA VAL A 266 -9.70 3.01 3.44
C VAL A 266 -10.56 2.09 4.28
N MET A 267 -11.18 2.65 5.33
CA MET A 267 -12.23 1.96 6.06
C MET A 267 -13.55 2.66 5.75
N CYS A 268 -14.43 1.95 5.06
CA CYS A 268 -15.67 2.50 4.55
C CYS A 268 -16.87 1.93 5.31
N LEU A 269 -17.87 2.79 5.56
CA LEU A 269 -19.11 2.41 6.19
C LEU A 269 -20.12 1.92 5.14
N SER A 270 -20.64 0.71 5.30
CA SER A 270 -21.66 0.17 4.40
C SER A 270 -22.90 1.06 4.34
N SER A 271 -23.46 1.25 3.16
CA SER A 271 -24.73 1.97 2.97
C SER A 271 -25.91 1.26 3.64
N ALA A 272 -25.81 -0.04 3.89
CA ALA A 272 -26.83 -0.84 4.59
C ALA A 272 -26.74 -0.76 6.13
N SER A 273 -25.59 -0.31 6.69
CA SER A 273 -25.44 -0.22 8.16
C SER A 273 -26.24 0.92 8.74
N GLN A 274 -27.18 0.59 9.64
CA GLN A 274 -28.09 1.52 10.30
C GLN A 274 -28.18 1.22 11.81
N GLY A 275 -28.66 2.19 12.61
CA GLY A 275 -28.86 2.04 14.03
C GLY A 275 -27.63 1.51 14.76
N ARG A 276 -27.80 0.47 15.58
CA ARG A 276 -26.72 -0.08 16.40
C ARG A 276 -25.52 -0.59 15.59
N SER A 277 -25.73 -1.20 14.42
CA SER A 277 -24.60 -1.65 13.57
C SER A 277 -23.73 -0.47 13.14
N LYS A 278 -24.37 0.64 12.79
CA LYS A 278 -23.67 1.88 12.44
C LYS A 278 -22.88 2.45 13.62
N ASP A 279 -23.47 2.44 14.82
CA ASP A 279 -22.79 2.94 16.03
C ASP A 279 -21.57 2.08 16.37
N VAL A 280 -21.69 0.77 16.32
CA VAL A 280 -20.59 -0.18 16.54
C VAL A 280 -19.49 -0.02 15.47
N ALA A 281 -19.87 0.28 14.23
CA ALA A 281 -18.89 0.57 13.18
C ALA A 281 -18.05 1.80 13.51
N TYR A 282 -18.65 2.87 14.07
CA TYR A 282 -17.89 4.04 14.55
C TYR A 282 -17.01 3.72 15.75
N GLU A 283 -17.46 2.87 16.68
CA GLU A 283 -16.64 2.41 17.81
C GLU A 283 -15.37 1.70 17.30
N TYR A 284 -15.51 0.81 16.30
CA TYR A 284 -14.38 0.11 15.68
C TYR A 284 -13.45 1.07 14.91
N MET A 285 -13.99 2.05 14.17
CA MET A 285 -13.20 3.09 13.52
C MET A 285 -12.36 3.88 14.53
N ASN A 286 -12.97 4.29 15.65
CA ASN A 286 -12.29 5.02 16.72
C ASN A 286 -11.24 4.14 17.43
N TRP A 287 -11.52 2.84 17.60
CA TRP A 287 -10.56 1.91 18.15
C TRP A 287 -9.30 1.80 17.27
N TRP A 288 -9.46 1.75 15.95
CA TRP A 288 -8.32 1.77 15.02
C TRP A 288 -7.42 2.98 15.23
N LEU A 289 -7.98 4.11 15.56
CA LEU A 289 -7.25 5.34 15.80
C LEU A 289 -6.76 5.49 17.26
N SER A 290 -7.03 4.53 18.16
CA SER A 290 -6.71 4.64 19.57
C SER A 290 -5.22 4.49 19.92
N GLY A 291 -4.45 3.85 19.03
CA GLY A 291 -2.98 3.76 19.11
C GLY A 291 -2.43 2.33 19.07
N TRP A 292 -3.01 1.36 19.80
CA TRP A 292 -2.51 -0.01 19.79
C TRP A 292 -2.46 -0.63 18.38
N PRO A 293 -3.53 -0.52 17.55
CA PRO A 293 -3.50 -1.07 16.19
C PRO A 293 -2.36 -0.49 15.35
N GLY A 294 -2.12 0.81 15.48
CA GLY A 294 -1.03 1.49 14.78
C GLY A 294 0.35 0.98 15.18
N ALA A 295 0.58 0.71 16.46
CA ALA A 295 1.82 0.09 16.92
C ALA A 295 1.97 -1.35 16.41
N PHE A 296 0.88 -2.12 16.39
CA PHE A 296 0.88 -3.48 15.88
C PHE A 296 1.27 -3.53 14.41
N ILE A 297 0.70 -2.67 13.55
CA ILE A 297 1.05 -2.64 12.13
C ILE A 297 2.42 -2.00 11.86
N ALA A 298 2.88 -1.08 12.71
CA ALA A 298 4.22 -0.50 12.58
C ALA A 298 5.32 -1.56 12.67
N ARG A 299 5.13 -2.59 13.51
CA ARG A 299 6.03 -3.75 13.61
C ARG A 299 6.06 -4.62 12.35
N GLN A 300 5.16 -4.37 11.40
CA GLN A 300 5.11 -4.99 10.07
C GLN A 300 5.63 -4.05 8.97
N GLY A 301 6.05 -2.84 9.34
CA GLY A 301 6.56 -1.83 8.42
C GLY A 301 5.49 -0.97 7.75
N TYR A 302 4.26 -0.99 8.26
CA TYR A 302 3.16 -0.12 7.84
C TYR A 302 2.98 1.06 8.81
N TYR A 303 2.14 2.02 8.47
CA TYR A 303 1.91 3.22 9.25
C TYR A 303 0.43 3.47 9.44
N ILE A 304 0.11 4.19 10.52
CA ILE A 304 -1.24 4.67 10.82
C ILE A 304 -1.35 6.18 10.60
N SER A 305 -2.53 6.66 10.33
CA SER A 305 -2.80 8.08 10.09
C SER A 305 -2.66 9.00 11.31
N ASN A 306 -2.62 8.45 12.53
CA ASN A 306 -2.35 9.20 13.77
C ASN A 306 -1.17 8.60 14.56
N PRO A 307 0.05 8.79 14.07
CA PRO A 307 1.25 8.12 14.59
C PRO A 307 1.54 8.44 16.07
N GLU A 308 1.22 9.62 16.55
CA GLU A 308 1.52 10.02 17.94
C GLU A 308 0.78 9.18 18.99
N ARG A 309 -0.41 8.68 18.66
CA ARG A 309 -1.10 7.73 19.53
C ARG A 309 -0.40 6.38 19.55
N SER A 310 0.07 5.92 18.41
CA SER A 310 0.81 4.67 18.28
C SER A 310 2.15 4.71 19.00
N ALA A 311 2.79 5.87 19.07
CA ALA A 311 4.03 6.08 19.82
C ALA A 311 3.93 5.63 21.29
N LYS A 312 2.74 5.72 21.89
CA LYS A 312 2.50 5.30 23.29
C LYS A 312 2.58 3.78 23.49
N TYR A 313 2.48 3.01 22.42
CA TYR A 313 2.49 1.53 22.39
C TYR A 313 3.75 0.97 21.72
N LEU A 314 4.66 1.83 21.27
CA LEU A 314 5.98 1.49 20.74
C LEU A 314 7.05 1.78 21.78
N SER A 315 8.11 0.95 21.81
CA SER A 315 9.31 1.31 22.54
C SER A 315 10.02 2.50 21.84
N GLN A 316 10.92 3.17 22.55
CA GLN A 316 11.73 4.22 21.95
C GLN A 316 12.55 3.70 20.75
N ALA A 317 13.11 2.49 20.86
CA ALA A 317 13.86 1.86 19.78
C ALA A 317 12.99 1.57 18.55
N GLU A 318 11.76 1.11 18.75
CA GLU A 318 10.78 0.90 17.66
C GLU A 318 10.41 2.23 17.00
N TRP A 319 10.12 3.26 17.79
CA TRP A 319 9.77 4.59 17.27
C TRP A 319 10.92 5.20 16.47
N ASP A 320 12.13 5.14 17.01
CA ASP A 320 13.33 5.68 16.36
C ASP A 320 13.63 4.97 15.03
N TYR A 321 13.44 3.66 14.97
CA TYR A 321 13.63 2.89 13.75
C TYR A 321 12.51 3.13 12.72
N TRP A 322 11.24 2.96 13.13
CA TRP A 322 10.12 2.97 12.20
C TRP A 322 9.75 4.38 11.71
N TYR A 323 9.81 5.38 12.59
CA TYR A 323 9.37 6.74 12.27
C TYR A 323 10.51 7.73 12.03
N LYS A 324 11.61 7.64 12.80
CA LYS A 324 12.75 8.56 12.62
C LYS A 324 13.82 8.04 11.66
N GLY A 325 13.73 6.78 11.18
CA GLY A 325 14.69 6.19 10.26
C GLY A 325 16.09 6.00 10.84
N LEU A 326 16.23 5.99 12.16
CA LEU A 326 17.51 5.78 12.83
C LEU A 326 17.88 4.28 12.80
N PRO A 327 19.17 3.95 12.88
CA PRO A 327 19.60 2.56 13.05
C PRO A 327 18.96 1.93 14.29
N ALA A 328 18.52 0.68 14.18
CA ALA A 328 17.94 -0.05 15.31
C ALA A 328 18.94 -0.15 16.46
N SER A 329 18.63 0.42 17.61
CA SER A 329 19.49 0.41 18.81
C SER A 329 19.56 -0.96 19.49
N GLU A 330 18.56 -1.82 19.20
CA GLU A 330 18.44 -3.20 19.67
C GLU A 330 17.72 -4.06 18.61
N ASN A 331 17.64 -5.38 18.84
CA ASN A 331 16.84 -6.25 18.00
C ASN A 331 15.34 -5.96 18.18
N LEU A 332 14.63 -5.63 17.10
CA LEU A 332 13.19 -5.35 17.14
C LEU A 332 12.41 -6.59 16.70
N LYS A 333 11.29 -6.82 17.38
CA LYS A 333 10.41 -7.96 17.14
C LYS A 333 9.24 -7.58 16.25
N GLY A 334 8.91 -8.45 15.31
CA GLY A 334 7.66 -8.38 14.57
C GLY A 334 6.46 -8.87 15.40
N PRO A 335 5.25 -8.83 14.83
CA PRO A 335 4.01 -9.23 15.52
C PRO A 335 4.04 -10.64 16.12
N ALA A 336 4.70 -11.57 15.44
CA ALA A 336 4.85 -12.96 15.91
C ALA A 336 5.91 -13.14 17.02
N GLY A 337 6.45 -12.05 17.58
CA GLY A 337 7.45 -12.09 18.64
C GLY A 337 8.87 -12.49 18.20
N LYS A 338 9.08 -12.77 16.93
CA LYS A 338 10.40 -13.08 16.34
C LYS A 338 11.13 -11.80 15.96
N VAL A 339 12.45 -11.81 16.02
CA VAL A 339 13.28 -10.69 15.56
C VAL A 339 13.07 -10.52 14.06
N SER A 340 12.63 -9.33 13.66
CA SER A 340 12.42 -8.92 12.26
C SER A 340 13.40 -7.83 11.80
N VAL A 341 14.02 -7.14 12.76
CA VAL A 341 15.04 -6.12 12.51
C VAL A 341 16.22 -6.39 13.44
N GLN A 342 17.42 -6.48 12.89
CA GLN A 342 18.62 -6.69 13.67
C GLN A 342 19.17 -5.36 14.22
N LYS A 343 19.79 -5.40 15.40
CA LYS A 343 20.53 -4.26 15.93
C LYS A 343 21.52 -3.70 14.90
N GLY A 344 21.50 -2.40 14.70
CA GLY A 344 22.35 -1.70 13.73
C GLY A 344 21.75 -1.63 12.31
N GLU A 345 20.68 -2.36 12.03
CA GLU A 345 19.98 -2.27 10.74
C GLU A 345 19.32 -0.89 10.60
N GLN A 346 19.38 -0.33 9.42
CA GLN A 346 18.75 0.96 9.08
C GLN A 346 17.84 0.80 7.86
N ARG A 347 16.67 1.41 7.91
CA ARG A 347 15.75 1.44 6.77
C ARG A 347 16.30 2.32 5.65
N SER A 348 16.10 1.86 4.41
CA SER A 348 16.35 2.71 3.24
C SER A 348 15.35 3.86 3.17
N GLY A 349 15.80 5.02 2.68
CA GLY A 349 14.95 6.19 2.44
C GLY A 349 14.75 7.10 3.65
N GLY A 350 15.40 6.83 4.79
CA GLY A 350 15.37 7.73 5.94
C GLY A 350 14.13 7.60 6.82
N SER A 351 13.67 8.73 7.35
CA SER A 351 12.51 8.82 8.24
C SER A 351 11.18 8.57 7.53
N TYR A 352 10.11 8.49 8.31
CA TYR A 352 8.74 8.51 7.80
C TYR A 352 8.51 9.72 6.89
N GLU A 353 8.90 10.91 7.34
CA GLU A 353 8.72 12.15 6.60
C GLU A 353 9.53 12.15 5.29
N ASP A 354 10.80 11.73 5.30
CA ASP A 354 11.63 11.66 4.10
C ASP A 354 11.01 10.76 3.03
N ARG A 355 10.55 9.59 3.43
CA ARG A 355 9.96 8.60 2.52
C ARG A 355 8.64 9.07 1.95
N PHE A 356 7.74 9.59 2.77
CA PHE A 356 6.43 10.06 2.35
C PHE A 356 6.44 11.44 1.68
N SER A 357 7.54 12.16 1.75
CA SER A 357 7.74 13.39 0.98
C SER A 357 8.04 13.12 -0.51
N ASN A 358 8.38 11.88 -0.86
CA ASN A 358 8.78 11.52 -2.22
C ASN A 358 7.87 10.45 -2.84
N ILE A 359 6.58 10.72 -2.92
CA ILE A 359 5.61 9.84 -3.58
C ILE A 359 5.54 10.21 -5.07
N ALA A 360 5.84 9.26 -5.96
CA ALA A 360 5.76 9.44 -7.40
C ALA A 360 4.33 9.28 -7.93
N VAL A 361 3.64 8.22 -7.48
CA VAL A 361 2.27 7.91 -7.88
C VAL A 361 1.54 7.23 -6.73
N TRP A 362 0.27 7.53 -6.56
CA TRP A 362 -0.65 6.82 -5.68
C TRP A 362 -1.33 5.69 -6.44
N ASN A 363 -1.58 4.56 -5.76
CA ASN A 363 -2.42 3.51 -6.32
C ASN A 363 -3.76 4.09 -6.77
N THR A 364 -4.14 3.79 -8.01
CA THR A 364 -5.35 4.34 -8.62
C THR A 364 -5.99 3.36 -9.60
N VAL A 365 -7.29 3.49 -9.78
CA VAL A 365 -8.02 2.92 -10.92
C VAL A 365 -8.16 4.01 -11.97
N MET A 366 -7.32 3.93 -12.99
CA MET A 366 -7.29 4.92 -14.08
C MET A 366 -8.60 4.94 -14.88
N PRO A 367 -8.92 6.04 -15.59
CA PRO A 367 -10.03 6.06 -16.55
C PRO A 367 -9.94 4.96 -17.62
N THR A 368 -8.73 4.54 -17.97
CA THR A 368 -8.40 3.49 -18.94
C THR A 368 -8.26 2.10 -18.31
N TYR A 369 -8.81 1.88 -17.10
CA TYR A 369 -8.58 0.64 -16.33
C TYR A 369 -8.96 -0.64 -17.09
N GLU A 370 -10.12 -0.70 -17.73
CA GLU A 370 -10.54 -1.89 -18.47
C GLU A 370 -9.58 -2.22 -19.61
N TYR A 371 -9.08 -1.18 -20.30
CA TYR A 371 -8.07 -1.36 -21.34
C TYR A 371 -6.74 -1.82 -20.76
N SER A 372 -6.29 -1.20 -19.67
CA SER A 372 -5.06 -1.60 -19.00
C SER A 372 -5.11 -3.03 -18.46
N LEU A 373 -6.28 -3.47 -17.98
CA LEU A 373 -6.52 -4.84 -17.53
C LEU A 373 -6.37 -5.86 -18.67
N GLN A 374 -6.95 -5.57 -19.84
CA GLN A 374 -6.78 -6.41 -21.02
C GLN A 374 -5.29 -6.53 -21.41
N LYS A 375 -4.60 -5.40 -21.52
CA LYS A 375 -3.16 -5.36 -21.85
C LYS A 375 -2.29 -6.07 -20.82
N TRP A 376 -2.65 -5.95 -19.54
CA TRP A 376 -1.97 -6.67 -18.46
C TRP A 376 -2.07 -8.19 -18.65
N TYR A 377 -3.24 -8.71 -18.98
CA TYR A 377 -3.41 -10.15 -19.26
C TYR A 377 -2.61 -10.60 -20.48
N GLU A 378 -2.60 -9.83 -21.57
CA GLU A 378 -1.76 -10.10 -22.73
C GLU A 378 -0.28 -10.19 -22.34
N PHE A 379 0.20 -9.28 -21.51
CA PHE A 379 1.59 -9.23 -21.05
C PHE A 379 1.97 -10.42 -20.15
N ILE A 380 1.18 -10.74 -19.13
CA ILE A 380 1.56 -11.81 -18.19
C ILE A 380 1.44 -13.22 -18.78
N THR A 381 0.82 -13.35 -19.94
CA THR A 381 0.66 -14.60 -20.68
C THR A 381 1.57 -14.70 -21.92
N SER A 382 2.35 -13.67 -22.24
CA SER A 382 3.24 -13.57 -23.41
C SER A 382 4.57 -14.34 -23.29
#